data_77b5dd74eb2a19ba11ad4befa950c24a
#
_entry.id   77b5dd74eb2a19ba11ad4befa950c24a
#
_cell.length_a   1.000
_cell.length_b   1.000
_cell.length_c   1.000
_cell.angle_alpha   90.00
_cell.angle_beta   90.00
_cell.angle_gamma   90.00
#
_symmetry.space_group_name_H-M   'P 1'
#
loop_
_entity.id
_entity.type
_entity.pdbx_description
1 polymer ?
#
loop_
_entity_poly.entity_id
_entity_poly.type
_entity_poly.pdbx_seq_one_letter_code
_entity_poly.pdbx_strand_id
1 'polypeptide(L)'
;MFIVQKDGGLIPRVLTQILDSCVNGVTLTDPDIEDNPIVYANKAFEDISGYTQDEIVGRNCRFLQGLDRDQPELDRLREGLKACQSVEVTLRNYRKNGTLFLNRLVVKPLFDSDGKVVYFLGVQYDVTNMY
;
A
#
# COMPACT_ATOMS: atom_id res chain seq x y z
N MET A 1 -8.40 -18.42 3.92
CA MET A 1 -8.38 -17.23 3.07
C MET A 1 -9.18 -16.11 3.73
N PHE A 2 -8.64 -14.93 3.80
CA PHE A 2 -9.34 -13.76 4.32
C PHE A 2 -10.25 -13.20 3.22
N ILE A 3 -11.57 -13.17 3.47
CA ILE A 3 -12.55 -12.69 2.49
C ILE A 3 -13.04 -11.32 2.95
N VAL A 4 -12.96 -10.34 2.04
CA VAL A 4 -13.37 -8.97 2.31
C VAL A 4 -14.64 -8.69 1.52
N GLN A 5 -15.67 -8.20 2.21
CA GLN A 5 -16.89 -7.78 1.55
C GLN A 5 -16.79 -6.27 1.30
N LYS A 6 -16.80 -5.91 0.02
CA LYS A 6 -16.76 -4.50 -0.39
C LYS A 6 -18.17 -3.99 -0.56
N ASP A 7 -18.59 -3.11 0.32
CA ASP A 7 -19.96 -2.63 0.38
C ASP A 7 -20.01 -1.16 -0.07
N GLY A 8 -20.36 -0.93 -1.32
CA GLY A 8 -20.50 0.41 -1.87
C GLY A 8 -19.22 1.23 -1.86
N GLY A 9 -18.06 0.59 -1.84
CA GLY A 9 -16.78 1.26 -1.78
C GLY A 9 -16.35 1.68 -0.38
N LEU A 10 -17.15 1.40 0.64
CA LEU A 10 -16.82 1.70 2.03
C LEU A 10 -15.95 0.59 2.61
N ILE A 11 -14.87 0.98 3.26
CA ILE A 11 -14.01 0.03 3.97
C ILE A 11 -14.69 -0.32 5.28
N PRO A 12 -14.84 -1.61 5.61
CA PRO A 12 -15.45 -1.99 6.89
C PRO A 12 -14.72 -1.36 8.06
N ARG A 13 -15.48 -0.76 8.98
CA ARG A 13 -14.89 -0.06 10.13
C ARG A 13 -14.04 -0.96 11.01
N VAL A 14 -14.45 -2.21 11.18
CA VAL A 14 -13.70 -3.18 11.96
C VAL A 14 -12.32 -3.42 11.34
N LEU A 15 -12.23 -3.45 10.01
CA LEU A 15 -10.98 -3.63 9.31
C LEU A 15 -10.05 -2.44 9.55
N THR A 16 -10.55 -1.22 9.43
CA THR A 16 -9.74 -0.03 9.66
C THR A 16 -9.26 0.06 11.10
N GLN A 17 -10.08 -0.34 12.07
CA GLN A 17 -9.68 -0.37 13.47
C GLN A 17 -8.53 -1.36 13.71
N ILE A 18 -8.59 -2.53 13.08
CA ILE A 18 -7.51 -3.52 13.18
C ILE A 18 -6.23 -2.97 12.56
N LEU A 19 -6.33 -2.37 11.38
CA LEU A 19 -5.16 -1.85 10.66
C LEU A 19 -4.53 -0.67 11.39
N ASP A 20 -5.33 0.16 12.06
CA ASP A 20 -4.82 1.28 12.83
C ASP A 20 -4.04 0.83 14.08
N SER A 21 -4.27 -0.37 14.57
CA SER A 21 -3.54 -0.90 15.71
C SER A 21 -2.21 -1.56 15.32
N CYS A 22 -1.94 -1.72 14.03
CA CYS A 22 -0.69 -2.31 13.54
C CYS A 22 0.48 -1.36 13.73
N VAL A 23 1.65 -1.93 14.09
CA VAL A 23 2.87 -1.14 14.28
C VAL A 23 3.57 -0.81 12.95
N ASN A 24 3.31 -1.60 11.91
CA ASN A 24 3.86 -1.36 10.59
C ASN A 24 2.92 -0.48 9.77
N GLY A 25 3.46 0.21 8.76
CA GLY A 25 2.65 0.97 7.84
C GLY A 25 1.75 0.06 7.03
N VAL A 26 0.48 0.42 6.90
CA VAL A 26 -0.50 -0.36 6.14
C VAL A 26 -1.27 0.56 5.22
N THR A 27 -1.41 0.15 3.96
CA THR A 27 -2.23 0.84 2.97
C THR A 27 -3.20 -0.14 2.34
N LEU A 28 -4.36 0.36 1.93
CA LEU A 28 -5.27 -0.34 1.04
C LEU A 28 -5.41 0.46 -0.24
N THR A 29 -5.28 -0.21 -1.38
CA THR A 29 -5.55 0.40 -2.69
C THR A 29 -6.76 -0.29 -3.33
N ASP A 30 -7.49 0.47 -4.16
CA ASP A 30 -8.73 0.00 -4.77
C ASP A 30 -8.54 -0.17 -6.28
N PRO A 31 -8.44 -1.42 -6.78
CA PRO A 31 -8.25 -1.65 -8.21
C PRO A 31 -9.47 -1.33 -9.08
N ASP A 32 -10.65 -1.15 -8.47
CA ASP A 32 -11.86 -0.78 -9.21
C ASP A 32 -11.90 0.72 -9.53
N ILE A 33 -11.03 1.51 -8.89
CA ILE A 33 -10.91 2.94 -9.17
C ILE A 33 -9.74 3.15 -10.12
N GLU A 34 -9.88 4.12 -11.03
CA GLU A 34 -8.82 4.42 -11.99
C GLU A 34 -7.48 4.65 -11.29
N ASP A 35 -6.44 3.99 -11.78
CA ASP A 35 -5.06 4.11 -11.31
C ASP A 35 -4.82 3.49 -9.92
N ASN A 36 -5.73 2.63 -9.44
CA ASN A 36 -5.55 1.88 -8.19
C ASN A 36 -5.07 2.77 -7.04
N PRO A 37 -5.87 3.78 -6.65
CA PRO A 37 -5.42 4.73 -5.63
C PRO A 37 -5.47 4.14 -4.23
N ILE A 38 -4.69 4.74 -3.34
CA ILE A 38 -4.78 4.45 -1.91
C ILE A 38 -6.14 4.96 -1.41
N VAL A 39 -6.89 4.11 -0.74
CA VAL A 39 -8.17 4.47 -0.13
C VAL A 39 -8.12 4.46 1.39
N TYR A 40 -7.05 3.91 1.96
CA TYR A 40 -6.83 3.88 3.40
C TYR A 40 -5.33 3.79 3.68
N ALA A 41 -4.88 4.54 4.69
CA ALA A 41 -3.52 4.45 5.23
C ALA A 41 -3.61 4.56 6.75
N ASN A 42 -2.88 3.73 7.48
CA ASN A 42 -2.91 3.76 8.93
C ASN A 42 -1.95 4.80 9.50
N LYS A 43 -2.02 5.00 10.82
CA LYS A 43 -1.19 5.97 11.53
C LYS A 43 0.31 5.68 11.37
N ALA A 44 0.70 4.41 11.43
CA ALA A 44 2.10 4.03 11.27
C ALA A 44 2.63 4.45 9.89
N PHE A 45 1.82 4.34 8.83
CA PHE A 45 2.24 4.80 7.50
C PHE A 45 2.38 6.31 7.43
N GLU A 46 1.50 7.06 8.11
CA GLU A 46 1.67 8.50 8.22
C GLU A 46 3.01 8.85 8.87
N ASP A 47 3.37 8.14 9.95
CA ASP A 47 4.62 8.36 10.66
C ASP A 47 5.85 8.03 9.80
N ILE A 48 5.78 6.94 9.04
CA ILE A 48 6.87 6.53 8.14
C ILE A 48 7.04 7.52 6.99
N SER A 49 5.95 7.88 6.34
CA SER A 49 5.98 8.68 5.10
C SER A 49 6.08 10.18 5.36
N GLY A 50 5.63 10.63 6.50
CA GLY A 50 5.54 12.07 6.81
C GLY A 50 4.34 12.75 6.20
N TYR A 51 3.49 12.03 5.47
CA TYR A 51 2.25 12.56 4.90
C TYR A 51 1.08 12.21 5.78
N THR A 52 0.08 13.08 5.84
CA THR A 52 -1.18 12.77 6.52
C THR A 52 -2.07 11.89 5.63
N GLN A 53 -3.04 11.23 6.24
CA GLN A 53 -4.00 10.41 5.50
C GLN A 53 -4.71 11.23 4.41
N ASP A 54 -5.08 12.46 4.71
CA ASP A 54 -5.74 13.33 3.73
C ASP A 54 -4.85 13.63 2.53
N GLU A 55 -3.53 13.70 2.74
CA GLU A 55 -2.57 13.90 1.66
C GLU A 55 -2.32 12.63 0.85
N ILE A 56 -2.51 11.47 1.45
CA ILE A 56 -2.21 10.16 0.86
C ILE A 56 -3.38 9.60 0.05
N VAL A 57 -4.59 9.67 0.61
CA VAL A 57 -5.78 9.05 0.01
C VAL A 57 -6.09 9.69 -1.33
N GLY A 58 -6.38 8.85 -2.31
CA GLY A 58 -6.67 9.28 -3.69
C GLY A 58 -5.47 9.22 -4.62
N ARG A 59 -4.28 8.96 -4.10
CA ARG A 59 -3.05 8.87 -4.91
C ARG A 59 -2.65 7.41 -5.12
N ASN A 60 -2.06 7.13 -6.27
CA ASN A 60 -1.36 5.87 -6.46
C ASN A 60 -0.07 5.88 -5.65
N CYS A 61 0.33 4.72 -5.09
CA CYS A 61 1.51 4.61 -4.22
C CYS A 61 2.81 5.09 -4.85
N ARG A 62 2.90 5.19 -6.17
CA ARG A 62 4.13 5.62 -6.85
C ARG A 62 4.55 7.04 -6.51
N PHE A 63 3.68 7.85 -5.90
CA PHE A 63 4.09 9.20 -5.47
C PHE A 63 5.24 9.16 -4.46
N LEU A 64 5.38 8.05 -3.71
CA LEU A 64 6.49 7.86 -2.77
C LEU A 64 7.84 7.71 -3.45
N GLN A 65 7.87 7.41 -4.74
CA GLN A 65 9.10 7.27 -5.51
C GLN A 65 9.67 8.62 -5.96
N GLY A 66 8.83 9.65 -5.99
CA GLY A 66 9.23 10.95 -6.52
C GLY A 66 9.72 10.83 -7.94
N LEU A 67 10.92 11.33 -8.21
CA LEU A 67 11.56 11.24 -9.53
C LEU A 67 12.41 9.97 -9.70
N ASP A 68 12.56 9.17 -8.65
CA ASP A 68 13.41 7.98 -8.65
C ASP A 68 12.63 6.77 -9.15
N ARG A 69 12.34 6.77 -10.45
CA ARG A 69 11.51 5.76 -11.10
C ARG A 69 12.31 4.61 -11.71
N ASP A 70 13.63 4.71 -11.77
CA ASP A 70 14.49 3.69 -12.34
C ASP A 70 14.90 2.68 -11.25
N GLN A 71 13.96 1.82 -10.92
CA GLN A 71 14.13 0.78 -9.90
C GLN A 71 13.65 -0.55 -10.48
N PRO A 72 14.56 -1.54 -10.62
CA PRO A 72 14.18 -2.84 -11.22
C PRO A 72 13.05 -3.55 -10.47
N GLU A 73 12.97 -3.36 -9.15
CA GLU A 73 11.91 -3.99 -8.34
C GLU A 73 10.51 -3.50 -8.69
N LEU A 74 10.39 -2.34 -9.35
CA LEU A 74 9.09 -1.83 -9.78
C LEU A 74 8.44 -2.73 -10.82
N ASP A 75 9.24 -3.37 -11.67
CA ASP A 75 8.71 -4.30 -12.67
C ASP A 75 8.09 -5.53 -12.01
N ARG A 76 8.75 -6.06 -10.97
CA ARG A 76 8.21 -7.17 -10.19
C ARG A 76 6.91 -6.79 -9.51
N LEU A 77 6.85 -5.59 -8.94
CA LEU A 77 5.65 -5.09 -8.30
C LEU A 77 4.50 -4.99 -9.29
N ARG A 78 4.74 -4.39 -10.45
CA ARG A 78 3.71 -4.25 -11.50
C ARG A 78 3.20 -5.60 -11.97
N GLU A 79 4.09 -6.55 -12.20
CA GLU A 79 3.73 -7.90 -12.65
C GLU A 79 2.90 -8.62 -11.59
N GLY A 80 3.28 -8.51 -10.32
CA GLY A 80 2.53 -9.12 -9.23
C GLY A 80 1.11 -8.55 -9.12
N LEU A 81 0.98 -7.23 -9.19
CA LEU A 81 -0.33 -6.58 -9.15
C LEU A 81 -1.19 -7.00 -10.35
N LYS A 82 -0.61 -7.05 -11.53
CA LYS A 82 -1.31 -7.44 -12.75
C LYS A 82 -1.80 -8.88 -12.70
N ALA A 83 -0.99 -9.76 -12.11
CA ALA A 83 -1.33 -11.18 -11.95
C ALA A 83 -2.20 -11.44 -10.72
N CYS A 84 -2.54 -10.42 -9.95
CA CYS A 84 -3.29 -10.56 -8.70
C CYS A 84 -2.63 -11.55 -7.74
N GLN A 85 -1.31 -11.43 -7.61
CA GLN A 85 -0.49 -12.30 -6.76
C GLN A 85 0.18 -11.48 -5.66
N SER A 86 0.51 -12.15 -4.55
CA SER A 86 1.32 -11.54 -3.51
C SER A 86 2.73 -11.27 -4.03
N VAL A 87 3.29 -10.12 -3.65
CA VAL A 87 4.64 -9.74 -4.08
C VAL A 87 5.34 -9.02 -2.94
N GLU A 88 6.65 -9.23 -2.83
CA GLU A 88 7.50 -8.54 -1.87
C GLU A 88 8.66 -7.90 -2.62
N VAL A 89 8.84 -6.61 -2.41
CA VAL A 89 9.92 -5.83 -3.05
C VAL A 89 10.49 -4.84 -2.04
N THR A 90 11.74 -4.43 -2.24
CA THR A 90 12.33 -3.32 -1.48
C THR A 90 12.54 -2.17 -2.43
N LEU A 91 11.93 -1.03 -2.12
CA LEU A 91 11.94 0.15 -2.98
C LEU A 91 12.64 1.32 -2.27
N ARG A 92 13.26 2.19 -3.06
CA ARG A 92 13.66 3.50 -2.59
C ARG A 92 12.43 4.38 -2.62
N ASN A 93 12.03 4.86 -1.45
CA ASN A 93 10.93 5.79 -1.30
C ASN A 93 11.42 7.07 -0.62
N TYR A 94 10.61 8.10 -0.66
CA TYR A 94 10.98 9.41 -0.13
C TYR A 94 9.86 9.94 0.74
N ARG A 95 10.24 10.39 1.95
CA ARG A 95 9.29 11.02 2.88
C ARG A 95 8.90 12.41 2.35
N LYS A 96 7.89 12.98 2.93
CA LYS A 96 7.43 14.33 2.56
C LYS A 96 8.55 15.36 2.60
N ASN A 97 9.47 15.22 3.54
CA ASN A 97 10.61 16.15 3.68
C ASN A 97 11.76 15.85 2.70
N GLY A 98 11.58 14.90 1.79
CA GLY A 98 12.59 14.54 0.79
C GLY A 98 13.60 13.49 1.26
N THR A 99 13.53 13.04 2.50
CA THR A 99 14.45 12.02 3.04
C THR A 99 14.20 10.67 2.41
N LEU A 100 15.26 10.03 1.92
CA LEU A 100 15.20 8.67 1.40
C LEU A 100 14.94 7.68 2.54
N PHE A 101 14.06 6.72 2.29
CA PHE A 101 13.96 5.54 3.13
C PHE A 101 13.80 4.29 2.26
N LEU A 102 14.32 3.17 2.75
CA LEU A 102 14.17 1.89 2.08
C LEU A 102 12.89 1.23 2.60
N ASN A 103 11.95 1.00 1.70
CA ASN A 103 10.66 0.45 2.03
C ASN A 103 10.58 -1.00 1.54
N ARG A 104 10.60 -1.94 2.48
CA ARG A 104 10.27 -3.32 2.17
C ARG A 104 8.77 -3.42 2.15
N LEU A 105 8.22 -3.57 0.96
CA LEU A 105 6.80 -3.55 0.70
C LEU A 105 6.31 -4.97 0.40
N VAL A 106 5.34 -5.42 1.17
CA VAL A 106 4.63 -6.67 0.92
C VAL A 106 3.23 -6.31 0.48
N VAL A 107 2.84 -6.76 -0.72
CA VAL A 107 1.50 -6.50 -1.26
C VAL A 107 0.75 -7.81 -1.40
N LYS A 108 -0.48 -7.83 -0.93
CA LYS A 108 -1.35 -9.01 -1.03
C LYS A 108 -2.70 -8.61 -1.60
N PRO A 109 -3.22 -9.38 -2.57
CA PRO A 109 -4.58 -9.16 -3.03
C PRO A 109 -5.58 -9.64 -1.97
N LEU A 110 -6.65 -8.87 -1.79
CA LEU A 110 -7.78 -9.25 -0.95
C LEU A 110 -8.96 -9.57 -1.86
N PHE A 111 -9.58 -10.70 -1.63
CA PHE A 111 -10.63 -11.24 -2.49
C PHE A 111 -12.00 -11.17 -1.82
N ASP A 112 -13.05 -11.01 -2.63
CA ASP A 112 -14.42 -11.20 -2.17
C ASP A 112 -14.81 -12.68 -2.26
N SER A 113 -16.07 -12.99 -1.92
CA SER A 113 -16.58 -14.36 -1.93
C SER A 113 -16.63 -14.99 -3.33
N ASP A 114 -16.62 -14.17 -4.38
CA ASP A 114 -16.62 -14.63 -5.78
C ASP A 114 -15.22 -14.81 -6.33
N GLY A 115 -14.19 -14.58 -5.51
CA GLY A 115 -12.79 -14.70 -5.94
C GLY A 115 -12.28 -13.47 -6.69
N LYS A 116 -13.01 -12.37 -6.67
CA LYS A 116 -12.57 -11.12 -7.30
C LYS A 116 -11.69 -10.34 -6.33
N VAL A 117 -10.59 -9.76 -6.84
CA VAL A 117 -9.75 -8.85 -6.04
C VAL A 117 -10.52 -7.56 -5.82
N VAL A 118 -10.74 -7.20 -4.56
CA VAL A 118 -11.46 -5.98 -4.18
C VAL A 118 -10.55 -4.89 -3.65
N TYR A 119 -9.41 -5.26 -3.07
CA TYR A 119 -8.35 -4.35 -2.61
C TYR A 119 -7.01 -5.02 -2.75
N PHE A 120 -5.93 -4.20 -2.77
CA PHE A 120 -4.59 -4.67 -2.48
C PHE A 120 -4.18 -4.13 -1.13
N LEU A 121 -3.71 -5.02 -0.26
CA LEU A 121 -3.17 -4.67 1.05
C LEU A 121 -1.67 -4.51 0.90
N GLY A 122 -1.15 -3.33 1.25
CA GLY A 122 0.28 -3.07 1.30
C GLY A 122 0.74 -2.95 2.74
N VAL A 123 1.78 -3.71 3.10
CA VAL A 123 2.44 -3.57 4.40
C VAL A 123 3.84 -3.04 4.17
N GLN A 124 4.16 -1.91 4.78
CA GLN A 124 5.42 -1.22 4.62
C GLN A 124 6.30 -1.41 5.84
N TYR A 125 7.55 -1.76 5.60
CA TYR A 125 8.57 -1.89 6.63
C TYR A 125 9.70 -0.93 6.28
N ASP A 126 9.97 0.04 7.17
CA ASP A 126 11.13 0.91 7.00
C ASP A 126 12.37 0.13 7.42
N VAL A 127 13.15 -0.29 6.43
CA VAL A 127 14.36 -1.10 6.65
C VAL A 127 15.64 -0.31 6.40
N THR A 128 15.54 1.01 6.44
CA THR A 128 16.68 1.91 6.16
C THR A 128 17.90 1.59 7.03
N ASN A 129 17.68 1.29 8.30
CA ASN A 129 18.76 1.04 9.25
C ASN A 129 19.23 -0.42 9.29
N MET A 130 18.71 -1.25 8.39
CA MET A 130 19.06 -2.68 8.32
C MET A 130 20.10 -2.98 7.25
N TYR A 131 20.55 -1.96 6.51
CA TYR A 131 21.53 -2.08 5.43
C TYR A 131 22.72 -1.17 5.64
#